data_1ff1ad145a6515f763e0a752d470d82f
#
_entry.id   1ff1ad145a6515f763e0a752d470d82f
#
_cell.length_a   1.000
_cell.length_b   1.000
_cell.length_c   1.000
_cell.angle_alpha   90.00
_cell.angle_beta   90.00
_cell.angle_gamma   90.00
#
_symmetry.space_group_name_H-M   'P 1'
#
loop_
_entity.id
_entity.type
_entity.pdbx_description
1 polymer ?
#
loop_
_entity_poly.entity_id
_entity_poly.type
_entity_poly.pdbx_seq_one_letter_code
_entity_poly.pdbx_strand_id
1 'polypeptide(L)'
;MTSLSMIGKEKELFQFMKENGYPIYHLSNIFKRDIEYGIRDYYRTHIKKDVGTLSSRSLAKELIEYLLTQNIFSPLATNTWILNMPEFLNQPIKAEPQKEAA
;
A
#
# COMPACT_ATOMS: atom_id res chain seq x y z
N MET A 1 3.93 18.90 -18.76
CA MET A 1 4.62 18.35 -17.64
C MET A 1 3.81 17.26 -16.94
N THR A 2 4.45 16.25 -16.52
CA THR A 2 3.76 15.10 -15.93
C THR A 2 3.78 15.18 -14.41
N SER A 3 2.61 15.08 -13.80
CA SER A 3 2.51 14.94 -12.36
C SER A 3 2.64 13.50 -11.99
N LEU A 4 3.38 13.23 -10.94
CA LEU A 4 3.42 11.89 -10.37
C LEU A 4 2.10 11.64 -9.64
N SER A 5 1.59 10.45 -9.76
CA SER A 5 0.37 10.06 -9.05
C SER A 5 0.31 8.55 -8.96
N MET A 6 -0.24 8.08 -7.84
CA MET A 6 -0.49 6.65 -7.65
C MET A 6 -1.96 6.30 -7.86
N ILE A 7 -2.81 7.27 -8.14
CA ILE A 7 -4.21 7.00 -8.40
C ILE A 7 -4.31 6.17 -9.67
N GLY A 8 -5.02 5.05 -9.58
CA GLY A 8 -5.12 4.12 -10.68
C GLY A 8 -4.07 3.03 -10.66
N LYS A 9 -3.05 3.18 -9.80
CA LYS A 9 -1.99 2.20 -9.67
C LYS A 9 -1.96 1.56 -8.29
N GLU A 10 -3.04 1.69 -7.56
CA GLU A 10 -3.07 1.21 -6.17
C GLU A 10 -2.85 -0.29 -6.09
N LYS A 11 -3.39 -1.06 -7.03
CA LYS A 11 -3.20 -2.51 -7.01
C LYS A 11 -1.76 -2.89 -7.27
N GLU A 12 -1.13 -2.21 -8.21
CA GLU A 12 0.30 -2.44 -8.50
C GLU A 12 1.15 -2.11 -7.27
N LEU A 13 0.85 -0.99 -6.63
CA LEU A 13 1.60 -0.58 -5.45
C LEU A 13 1.43 -1.59 -4.33
N PHE A 14 0.21 -1.99 -4.05
CA PHE A 14 -0.03 -2.92 -2.95
C PHE A 14 0.55 -4.29 -3.23
N GLN A 15 0.49 -4.75 -4.48
CA GLN A 15 1.12 -6.02 -4.85
C GLN A 15 2.62 -5.95 -4.64
N PHE A 16 3.23 -4.85 -5.06
CA PHE A 16 4.66 -4.63 -4.85
C PHE A 16 5.00 -4.63 -3.36
N MET A 17 4.20 -3.91 -2.55
CA MET A 17 4.44 -3.83 -1.12
C MET A 17 4.33 -5.21 -0.48
N LYS A 18 3.31 -5.97 -0.88
CA LYS A 18 3.13 -7.32 -0.35
C LYS A 18 4.33 -8.20 -0.66
N GLU A 19 4.83 -8.12 -1.89
CA GLU A 19 5.99 -8.90 -2.31
C GLU A 19 7.25 -8.49 -1.57
N ASN A 20 7.28 -7.29 -1.03
CA ASN A 20 8.42 -6.78 -0.30
C ASN A 20 8.25 -6.85 1.22
N GLY A 21 7.30 -7.64 1.68
CA GLY A 21 7.19 -7.93 3.09
C GLY A 21 6.24 -7.04 3.89
N TYR A 22 5.57 -6.11 3.23
CA TYR A 22 4.56 -5.31 3.92
C TYR A 22 3.31 -6.16 4.17
N PRO A 23 2.61 -5.94 5.29
CA PRO A 23 1.43 -6.76 5.61
C PRO A 23 0.20 -6.30 4.83
N ILE A 24 0.21 -6.57 3.54
CA ILE A 24 -0.86 -6.15 2.63
C ILE A 24 -1.77 -7.33 2.33
N TYR A 25 -2.92 -7.37 2.99
CA TYR A 25 -3.95 -8.36 2.69
C TYR A 25 -5.29 -7.79 3.15
N HIS A 26 -6.35 -8.40 2.68
CA HIS A 26 -7.70 -7.90 2.94
C HIS A 26 -7.96 -7.78 4.44
N LEU A 27 -8.46 -6.62 4.84
CA LEU A 27 -8.79 -6.26 6.21
C LEU A 27 -7.57 -6.09 7.14
N SER A 28 -6.37 -6.01 6.56
CA SER A 28 -5.20 -5.67 7.37
C SER A 28 -5.19 -4.18 7.70
N ASN A 29 -4.45 -3.82 8.73
CA ASN A 29 -4.26 -2.43 9.10
C ASN A 29 -3.14 -1.83 8.26
N ILE A 30 -3.42 -0.69 7.65
CA ILE A 30 -2.44 -0.01 6.82
C ILE A 30 -2.14 1.33 7.47
N PHE A 31 -0.87 1.63 7.64
CA PHE A 31 -0.42 2.86 8.27
C PHE A 31 0.06 3.85 7.21
N LYS A 32 -0.12 5.12 7.49
CA LYS A 32 0.30 6.18 6.57
C LYS A 32 1.78 6.04 6.22
N ARG A 33 2.61 5.75 7.23
CA ARG A 33 4.05 5.60 7.01
C ARG A 33 4.36 4.49 6.01
N ASP A 34 3.62 3.39 6.09
CA ASP A 34 3.85 2.28 5.18
C ASP A 34 3.54 2.68 3.74
N ILE A 35 2.49 3.46 3.53
CA ILE A 35 2.16 3.95 2.20
C ILE A 35 3.28 4.86 1.69
N GLU A 36 3.77 5.75 2.53
CA GLU A 36 4.84 6.66 2.13
C GLU A 36 6.10 5.89 1.73
N TYR A 37 6.50 4.93 2.55
CA TYR A 37 7.69 4.13 2.25
C TYR A 37 7.46 3.25 1.04
N GLY A 38 6.28 2.67 0.91
CA GLY A 38 5.96 1.82 -0.23
C GLY A 38 6.05 2.59 -1.54
N ILE A 39 5.56 3.83 -1.56
CA ILE A 39 5.62 4.65 -2.77
C ILE A 39 7.07 4.95 -3.13
N ARG A 40 7.90 5.31 -2.15
CA ARG A 40 9.30 5.58 -2.42
C ARG A 40 10.01 4.34 -2.99
N ASP A 41 9.76 3.18 -2.38
CA ASP A 41 10.38 1.95 -2.84
C ASP A 41 9.88 1.58 -4.23
N TYR A 42 8.61 1.79 -4.50
CA TYR A 42 8.02 1.50 -5.79
C TYR A 42 8.70 2.32 -6.90
N TYR A 43 8.81 3.62 -6.69
CA TYR A 43 9.44 4.48 -7.69
C TYR A 43 10.92 4.16 -7.84
N ARG A 44 11.60 3.87 -6.74
CA ARG A 44 13.02 3.53 -6.80
C ARG A 44 13.24 2.25 -7.60
N THR A 45 12.37 1.27 -7.41
CA THR A 45 12.52 -0.03 -8.05
C THR A 45 12.06 -0.03 -9.50
N HIS A 46 10.91 0.53 -9.78
CA HIS A 46 10.30 0.42 -11.10
C HIS A 46 10.67 1.58 -12.03
N ILE A 47 10.91 2.74 -11.49
CA ILE A 47 11.15 3.93 -12.29
C ILE A 47 12.60 4.41 -12.14
N LYS A 48 13.33 3.84 -11.18
CA LYS A 48 14.73 4.17 -10.92
C LYS A 48 14.89 5.62 -10.50
N LYS A 49 13.91 6.11 -9.71
CA LYS A 49 13.92 7.50 -9.30
C LYS A 49 13.54 7.60 -7.83
N ASP A 50 14.35 8.32 -7.06
CA ASP A 50 14.05 8.60 -5.67
C ASP A 50 13.23 9.89 -5.61
N VAL A 51 11.95 9.77 -5.30
CA VAL A 51 11.06 10.92 -5.27
C VAL A 51 11.22 11.75 -3.99
N GLY A 52 11.94 11.23 -3.00
CA GLY A 52 12.18 11.97 -1.77
C GLY A 52 11.01 11.92 -0.81
N THR A 53 11.27 12.45 0.40
CA THR A 53 10.28 12.38 1.48
C THR A 53 9.05 13.24 1.22
N LEU A 54 9.24 14.48 0.78
CA LEU A 54 8.12 15.39 0.58
C LEU A 54 7.19 14.90 -0.53
N SER A 55 7.77 14.44 -1.63
CA SER A 55 6.98 13.94 -2.73
C SER A 55 6.23 12.68 -2.35
N SER A 56 6.87 11.77 -1.62
CA SER A 56 6.21 10.54 -1.22
C SER A 56 5.05 10.82 -0.27
N ARG A 57 5.19 11.83 0.60
CA ARG A 57 4.08 12.23 1.48
C ARG A 57 2.92 12.79 0.68
N SER A 58 3.19 13.63 -0.31
CA SER A 58 2.14 14.20 -1.15
C SER A 58 1.43 13.12 -1.94
N LEU A 59 2.19 12.22 -2.52
CA LEU A 59 1.62 11.12 -3.28
C LEU A 59 0.78 10.21 -2.39
N ALA A 60 1.28 9.94 -1.18
CA ALA A 60 0.55 9.11 -0.23
C ALA A 60 -0.77 9.77 0.17
N LYS A 61 -0.73 11.07 0.47
CA LYS A 61 -1.93 11.79 0.86
C LYS A 61 -2.99 11.73 -0.24
N GLU A 62 -2.57 12.00 -1.45
CA GLU A 62 -3.48 11.96 -2.60
C GLU A 62 -4.09 10.57 -2.77
N LEU A 63 -3.25 9.56 -2.70
CA LEU A 63 -3.72 8.19 -2.87
C LEU A 63 -4.67 7.78 -1.76
N ILE A 64 -4.32 8.10 -0.51
CA ILE A 64 -5.16 7.73 0.62
C ILE A 64 -6.54 8.39 0.52
N GLU A 65 -6.58 9.67 0.15
CA GLU A 65 -7.86 10.36 -0.01
C GLU A 65 -8.70 9.70 -1.10
N TYR A 66 -8.07 9.30 -2.19
CA TYR A 66 -8.76 8.59 -3.26
C TYR A 66 -9.28 7.24 -2.76
N LEU A 67 -8.47 6.49 -2.05
CA LEU A 67 -8.87 5.17 -1.55
C LEU A 67 -10.03 5.27 -0.56
N LEU A 68 -10.06 6.34 0.22
CA LEU A 68 -11.20 6.58 1.12
C LEU A 68 -12.48 6.83 0.33
N THR A 69 -12.39 7.59 -0.76
CA THR A 69 -13.58 7.84 -1.58
C THR A 69 -14.09 6.57 -2.28
N GLN A 70 -13.20 5.64 -2.53
CA GLN A 70 -13.55 4.39 -3.21
C GLN A 70 -13.92 3.27 -2.24
N ASN A 71 -13.93 3.57 -0.95
CA ASN A 71 -14.21 2.59 0.11
C ASN A 71 -13.21 1.44 0.14
N ILE A 72 -12.02 1.66 -0.43
CA ILE A 72 -10.93 0.70 -0.35
C ILE A 72 -10.24 0.83 1.00
N PHE A 73 -10.18 2.05 1.53
CA PHE A 73 -9.70 2.30 2.88
C PHE A 73 -10.88 2.68 3.77
N SER A 74 -10.91 2.11 4.97
CA SER A 74 -11.89 2.48 6.00
C SER A 74 -11.13 3.02 7.21
N PRO A 75 -11.48 4.21 7.70
CA PRO A 75 -10.75 4.80 8.83
C PRO A 75 -10.85 3.91 10.07
N LEU A 76 -9.71 3.69 10.71
CA LEU A 76 -9.65 2.92 11.94
C LEU A 76 -9.17 3.80 13.09
N ALA A 77 -8.10 4.55 12.86
CA ALA A 77 -7.51 5.45 13.84
C ALA A 77 -6.75 6.51 13.08
N THR A 78 -6.14 7.46 13.80
CA THR A 78 -5.34 8.49 13.15
C THR A 78 -4.24 7.84 12.32
N ASN A 79 -4.18 8.20 11.03
CA ASN A 79 -3.16 7.70 10.10
C ASN A 79 -3.16 6.17 9.98
N THR A 80 -4.31 5.55 10.22
CA THR A 80 -4.45 4.10 10.13
C THR A 80 -5.78 3.76 9.49
N TRP A 81 -5.76 2.82 8.56
CA TRP A 81 -6.94 2.42 7.81
C TRP A 81 -6.99 0.91 7.68
N ILE A 82 -8.21 0.39 7.45
CA ILE A 82 -8.39 -1.02 7.15
C ILE A 82 -8.49 -1.14 5.63
N LEU A 83 -7.75 -2.08 5.07
CA LEU A 83 -7.70 -2.30 3.63
C LEU A 83 -8.86 -3.20 3.20
N ASN A 84 -9.74 -2.67 2.35
CA ASN A 84 -10.84 -3.43 1.79
C ASN A 84 -10.50 -3.80 0.34
N MET A 85 -9.71 -4.85 0.18
CA MET A 85 -9.30 -5.34 -1.13
C MET A 85 -9.39 -6.85 -1.15
N PRO A 86 -10.57 -7.39 -1.48
CA PRO A 86 -10.77 -8.85 -1.46
C PRO A 86 -9.80 -9.65 -2.32
N GLU A 87 -9.23 -9.04 -3.36
CA GLU A 87 -8.24 -9.76 -4.18
C GLU A 87 -6.97 -10.07 -3.40
N PHE A 88 -6.78 -9.47 -2.23
CA PHE A 88 -5.64 -9.77 -1.37
C PHE A 88 -6.06 -10.60 -0.16
N LEU A 89 -7.01 -11.49 -0.34
CA LEU A 89 -7.49 -12.32 0.75
C LEU A 89 -6.44 -13.24 1.32
N ASN A 90 -5.56 -13.75 0.47
CA ASN A 90 -4.58 -14.72 0.91
C ASN A 90 -3.55 -14.08 1.80
N GLN A 91 -3.44 -14.62 3.02
CA GLN A 91 -2.42 -14.17 3.95
C GLN A 91 -1.06 -14.60 3.47
N PRO A 92 -0.09 -13.87 3.82
CA PRO A 92 1.27 -14.32 3.55
C PRO A 92 1.50 -15.65 4.21
N ILE A 93 1.37 -16.48 4.14
CA ILE A 93 1.47 -17.57 4.64
C ILE A 93 1.68 -18.40 4.70
N LYS A 94 1.44 -18.27 4.35
CA LYS A 94 1.34 -19.07 4.38
C LYS A 94 2.12 -19.67 4.79
N ALA A 95 2.21 -19.27 5.09
CA ALA A 95 2.57 -19.70 5.51
C ALA A 95 2.68 -20.23 5.98
N GLU A 96 2.53 -20.17 5.87
CA GLU A 96 2.44 -20.64 6.47
C GLU A 96 2.39 -21.23 6.90
N PRO A 97 2.51 -21.48 6.86
CA PRO A 97 2.32 -21.99 7.38
C PRO A 97 2.20 -22.33 7.83
N GLN A 98 2.40 -22.16 7.70
CA GLN A 98 2.21 -22.54 8.17
C GLN A 98 1.93 -22.99 8.50
N LYS A 99 2.13 -23.02 8.31
CA LYS A 99 1.82 -23.51 8.68
C LYS A 99 1.51 -24.02 9.04
N GLU A 100 1.62 -23.93 8.76
CA GLU A 100 1.29 -24.44 9.15
C GLU A 100 1.01 -24.93 9.48
N ALA A 101 1.18 -24.76 9.25
CA ALA A 101 0.76 -25.28 9.63
C ALA A 101 0.53 -25.69 9.89
N ALA A 102 0.66 -25.69 9.61
CA ALA A 102 0.21 -26.14 10.02
C ALA A 102 0.14 -26.41 10.37
#